data_356930a7da28f037d094ad88f1e7d967
#
_entry.id   356930a7da28f037d094ad88f1e7d967
#
_cell.length_a   1.000
_cell.length_b   1.000
_cell.length_c   1.000
_cell.angle_alpha   90.00
_cell.angle_beta   90.00
_cell.angle_gamma   90.00
#
_symmetry.space_group_name_H-M   'P 1'
#
loop_
_entity.id
_entity.type
_entity.pdbx_description
1 polymer ?
#
loop_
_entity_poly.entity_id
_entity_poly.type
_entity_poly.pdbx_seq_one_letter_code
_entity_poly.pdbx_strand_id
1 'polypeptide(L)'
;MIVPRELDGAYVHREEVYADYFCGFWSGNSDKSFCWFIGKEIAKSQRNVCRGKIVSEKTKIKNKEHSLQKNDLITLEITDLTEEGQGVGKKDGLVFFVKDSVMGDLVEARILKGKKNYAYAKVENLLEASPHRIAPLCPVAGKCGGCQLQHLSYEKELAWKEDRIAQSLIRIAGLSPEEVESKKEGILGGVLSRYRNKAQYPVQNGMKIREEKTVSGRAFAERKKGSENEQESYDSLRMGFYGFHSHRIIETEDCLINSAENPLILNCIKDWAREYKISGYEEETGKGLLRHIFLRKGFSTGEILLCLVLNGKSLPHGKELWERLQDLSFSVEESGQVQGSIVGLCVNINEGRGNAILGRETRCLYGKDNIEDKIGELSFSISVPSFYQVNPAQTEKIYGKALEYAALTGEETVWDCYCGIGTISLFLAQKAKQVYGLEIVPEAIENAKKNAEKNGLHNTEFYVGAAEEVLPEWVEGQKREGKDVGNLVDVVSLDPPRKGCDEACLSAVLELSPKRIVYVSCDTGSLARDIKYLREG
;
A
#
# COMPACT_ATOMS: atom_id res chain seq x y z
N MET A 1 4.77 -15.92 5.61
CA MET A 1 5.33 -17.21 6.08
C MET A 1 4.54 -17.59 7.32
N ILE A 2 3.98 -18.77 7.35
CA ILE A 2 3.21 -19.27 8.49
C ILE A 2 3.90 -20.53 8.97
N VAL A 3 3.96 -20.65 10.29
CA VAL A 3 4.51 -21.81 10.95
C VAL A 3 3.37 -22.46 11.72
N PRO A 4 2.81 -23.59 11.27
CA PRO A 4 1.83 -24.33 12.05
C PRO A 4 2.49 -25.07 13.20
N ARG A 5 1.79 -25.17 14.30
CA ARG A 5 2.13 -26.07 15.40
C ARG A 5 1.36 -27.36 15.17
N GLU A 6 2.03 -28.39 14.73
CA GLU A 6 1.48 -29.75 14.77
C GLU A 6 2.31 -30.62 15.72
N LEU A 7 1.58 -31.32 16.57
CA LEU A 7 2.04 -32.53 17.22
C LEU A 7 1.63 -33.69 16.33
N ASP A 8 2.65 -34.48 15.91
CA ASP A 8 2.59 -35.78 15.26
C ASP A 8 2.05 -35.88 13.80
N GLY A 9 3.00 -36.04 12.92
CA GLY A 9 3.07 -37.01 11.84
C GLY A 9 1.99 -37.09 10.78
N ALA A 10 2.16 -36.37 9.66
CA ALA A 10 1.73 -36.88 8.35
C ALA A 10 2.47 -36.15 7.20
N TYR A 11 3.05 -36.93 6.32
CA TYR A 11 3.64 -36.52 5.05
C TYR A 11 2.55 -36.10 4.06
N VAL A 12 2.72 -34.98 3.38
CA VAL A 12 1.93 -34.63 2.19
C VAL A 12 2.85 -34.45 0.99
N HIS A 13 2.48 -35.14 -0.08
CA HIS A 13 3.14 -35.16 -1.38
C HIS A 13 3.09 -33.81 -2.10
N ARG A 14 4.21 -33.48 -2.78
CA ARG A 14 4.31 -32.39 -3.78
C ARG A 14 3.48 -32.73 -5.00
N GLU A 15 2.70 -31.79 -5.47
CA GLU A 15 2.33 -31.66 -6.89
C GLU A 15 2.65 -30.23 -7.36
N GLU A 16 3.32 -30.19 -8.52
CA GLU A 16 3.77 -28.98 -9.20
C GLU A 16 2.58 -28.27 -9.83
N VAL A 17 2.38 -26.98 -9.50
CA VAL A 17 1.49 -26.09 -10.23
C VAL A 17 2.28 -24.89 -10.72
N TYR A 18 2.27 -24.70 -12.04
CA TYR A 18 2.95 -23.63 -12.77
C TYR A 18 2.48 -22.25 -12.32
N ALA A 19 3.46 -21.37 -12.10
CA ALA A 19 3.28 -19.98 -11.70
C ALA A 19 3.25 -19.08 -12.93
N ASP A 20 2.22 -18.24 -13.04
CA ASP A 20 2.24 -17.08 -13.93
C ASP A 20 1.87 -15.79 -13.19
N TYR A 21 2.83 -14.91 -13.16
CA TYR A 21 2.98 -13.44 -13.13
C TYR A 21 2.45 -12.56 -11.98
N PHE A 22 3.34 -11.68 -11.50
CA PHE A 22 3.06 -10.65 -10.50
C PHE A 22 3.86 -9.36 -10.51
N CYS A 23 3.26 -8.30 -10.04
CA CYS A 23 3.91 -7.03 -9.71
C CYS A 23 3.42 -6.47 -8.37
N GLY A 24 4.32 -6.05 -7.51
CA GLY A 24 4.01 -5.36 -6.26
C GLY A 24 4.52 -3.93 -6.27
N PHE A 25 3.75 -3.00 -5.74
CA PHE A 25 3.96 -1.57 -5.87
C PHE A 25 4.25 -0.82 -4.59
N TRP A 26 5.02 0.26 -4.75
CA TRP A 26 5.28 1.26 -3.76
C TRP A 26 4.96 2.68 -4.24
N SER A 27 3.97 3.38 -3.65
CA SER A 27 3.85 4.84 -3.68
C SER A 27 3.94 5.38 -2.25
N GLY A 28 4.69 6.45 -2.06
CA GLY A 28 4.85 7.07 -0.76
C GLY A 28 3.59 7.77 -0.30
N ASN A 29 2.63 7.02 0.15
CA ASN A 29 1.53 7.39 1.04
C ASN A 29 0.66 6.17 1.31
N SER A 30 0.63 5.74 2.55
CA SER A 30 -0.34 4.95 3.31
C SER A 30 -1.07 3.72 2.75
N ASP A 31 -0.89 3.28 1.51
CA ASP A 31 -1.67 2.17 0.96
C ASP A 31 -0.76 1.08 0.36
N LYS A 32 -0.12 0.29 1.23
CA LYS A 32 0.75 -0.79 0.79
C LYS A 32 0.42 -2.06 1.52
N SER A 33 -0.10 -3.02 0.77
CA SER A 33 -0.40 -4.35 1.29
C SER A 33 0.55 -5.36 0.68
N PHE A 34 1.55 -5.78 1.45
CA PHE A 34 2.21 -7.06 1.29
C PHE A 34 1.79 -7.92 2.48
N CYS A 35 1.24 -9.07 2.20
CA CYS A 35 0.78 -9.96 3.25
C CYS A 35 1.67 -11.19 3.34
N TRP A 36 2.13 -11.49 4.55
CA TRP A 36 2.89 -12.68 4.90
C TRP A 36 2.29 -13.31 6.15
N PHE A 37 2.40 -14.61 6.25
CA PHE A 37 1.73 -15.38 7.27
C PHE A 37 2.72 -16.22 8.10
N ILE A 38 2.56 -16.26 9.42
CA ILE A 38 3.34 -17.11 10.32
C ILE A 38 2.46 -17.72 11.40
N GLY A 39 2.52 -19.05 11.51
CA GLY A 39 1.93 -19.80 12.62
C GLY A 39 2.98 -20.15 13.68
N LYS A 40 2.59 -20.22 14.95
CA LYS A 40 3.49 -20.40 16.09
C LYS A 40 3.74 -21.88 16.41
N GLU A 41 5.01 -22.30 16.42
CA GLU A 41 5.50 -23.43 17.22
C GLU A 41 6.45 -22.91 18.29
N ILE A 42 6.15 -23.15 19.56
CA ILE A 42 7.04 -22.84 20.68
C ILE A 42 7.82 -24.09 21.03
N ALA A 43 9.07 -24.18 20.55
CA ALA A 43 10.01 -25.16 21.04
C ALA A 43 10.87 -24.55 22.16
N LYS A 44 10.75 -25.10 23.37
CA LYS A 44 11.70 -24.82 24.46
C LYS A 44 13.03 -25.48 24.12
N SER A 45 14.01 -24.70 23.68
CA SER A 45 15.42 -25.14 23.57
C SER A 45 16.26 -24.52 24.66
N GLN A 46 17.04 -25.39 25.30
CA GLN A 46 17.86 -25.14 26.47
C GLN A 46 19.00 -24.17 26.19
N ARG A 47 19.29 -23.33 27.19
CA ARG A 47 20.45 -22.46 27.28
C ARG A 47 21.73 -23.27 27.35
N ASN A 48 22.74 -22.94 26.55
CA ASN A 48 24.16 -23.11 26.94
C ASN A 48 25.01 -21.94 26.42
N VAL A 49 25.65 -21.32 27.37
CA VAL A 49 26.52 -20.15 27.29
C VAL A 49 27.90 -20.57 26.81
N CYS A 50 28.44 -19.89 25.80
CA CYS A 50 29.91 -19.81 25.63
C CYS A 50 30.34 -18.36 25.42
N ARG A 51 30.92 -17.76 26.44
CA ARG A 51 31.68 -16.51 26.37
C ARG A 51 33.05 -16.76 25.79
N GLY A 52 33.32 -16.34 24.56
CA GLY A 52 34.66 -16.23 24.00
C GLY A 52 35.04 -14.75 23.84
N LYS A 53 36.06 -14.29 24.57
CA LYS A 53 36.70 -12.98 24.37
C LYS A 53 37.55 -13.02 23.11
N ILE A 54 37.23 -12.18 22.13
CA ILE A 54 38.13 -11.89 21.00
C ILE A 54 38.78 -10.54 21.26
N VAL A 55 40.10 -10.57 21.38
CA VAL A 55 40.98 -9.40 21.46
C VAL A 55 41.16 -8.83 20.06
N SER A 56 40.74 -7.59 19.83
CA SER A 56 40.92 -6.91 18.55
C SER A 56 42.25 -6.16 18.51
N GLU A 57 43.18 -6.59 17.67
CA GLU A 57 44.30 -5.76 17.23
C GLU A 57 43.78 -4.65 16.29
N LYS A 58 43.93 -3.41 16.74
CA LYS A 58 43.62 -2.22 15.93
C LYS A 58 44.80 -1.91 15.00
N THR A 59 44.73 -2.38 13.76
CA THR A 59 45.58 -1.87 12.70
C THR A 59 44.98 -0.56 12.17
N LYS A 60 45.63 0.58 12.48
CA LYS A 60 45.27 1.89 11.94
C LYS A 60 45.67 1.96 10.46
N ILE A 61 44.77 1.63 9.56
CA ILE A 61 44.88 2.00 8.14
C ILE A 61 44.42 3.45 8.00
N LYS A 62 45.35 4.34 7.65
CA LYS A 62 45.01 5.72 7.25
C LYS A 62 44.30 5.68 5.89
N ASN A 63 42.98 5.65 5.90
CA ASN A 63 42.20 5.89 4.68
C ASN A 63 42.33 7.35 4.31
N LYS A 64 42.83 7.63 3.09
CA LYS A 64 42.64 8.91 2.42
C LYS A 64 41.12 9.12 2.26
N GLU A 65 40.60 10.11 2.95
CA GLU A 65 39.23 10.58 2.75
C GLU A 65 39.09 11.13 1.32
N HIS A 66 38.65 10.32 0.38
CA HIS A 66 38.04 10.83 -0.84
C HIS A 66 36.65 11.37 -0.45
N SER A 67 36.56 12.66 -0.25
CA SER A 67 35.27 13.34 -0.08
C SER A 67 34.52 13.28 -1.41
N LEU A 68 33.57 12.34 -1.52
CA LEU A 68 32.66 12.28 -2.67
C LEU A 68 31.92 13.59 -2.81
N GLN A 69 32.06 14.22 -3.98
CA GLN A 69 31.39 15.47 -4.29
C GLN A 69 30.12 15.20 -5.09
N LYS A 70 29.17 16.13 -4.99
CA LYS A 70 27.99 16.11 -5.86
C LYS A 70 28.43 16.21 -7.32
N ASN A 71 27.85 15.39 -8.17
CA ASN A 71 28.11 15.23 -9.61
C ASN A 71 29.34 14.38 -9.96
N ASP A 72 30.12 13.87 -9.01
CA ASP A 72 31.15 12.87 -9.32
C ASP A 72 30.52 11.65 -10.00
N LEU A 73 31.26 11.05 -10.93
CA LEU A 73 30.91 9.79 -11.58
C LEU A 73 31.64 8.64 -10.92
N ILE A 74 30.93 7.55 -10.71
CA ILE A 74 31.49 6.33 -10.09
C ILE A 74 30.95 5.09 -10.81
N THR A 75 31.83 4.16 -11.13
CA THR A 75 31.46 2.86 -11.66
C THR A 75 31.17 1.90 -10.51
N LEU A 76 29.98 1.28 -10.54
CA LEU A 76 29.46 0.38 -9.52
C LEU A 76 28.79 -0.84 -10.14
N GLU A 77 29.00 -2.00 -9.53
CA GLU A 77 28.11 -3.15 -9.70
C GLU A 77 26.96 -3.05 -8.68
N ILE A 78 25.75 -3.30 -9.13
CA ILE A 78 24.55 -3.30 -8.29
C ILE A 78 24.30 -4.72 -7.81
N THR A 79 24.46 -4.92 -6.51
CA THR A 79 24.41 -6.26 -5.88
C THR A 79 23.09 -6.57 -5.19
N ASP A 80 22.28 -5.54 -4.85
CA ASP A 80 21.01 -5.70 -4.13
C ASP A 80 20.07 -4.52 -4.44
N LEU A 81 18.86 -4.56 -3.89
CA LEU A 81 17.88 -3.46 -3.92
C LEU A 81 17.45 -3.10 -2.50
N THR A 82 17.15 -1.82 -2.28
CA THR A 82 16.46 -1.37 -1.07
C THR A 82 14.97 -1.69 -1.16
N GLU A 83 14.25 -1.61 -0.04
CA GLU A 83 12.78 -1.73 -0.02
C GLU A 83 12.08 -0.70 -0.94
N GLU A 84 12.72 0.43 -1.19
CA GLU A 84 12.24 1.47 -2.10
C GLU A 84 12.62 1.20 -3.58
N GLY A 85 13.19 0.04 -3.88
CA GLY A 85 13.59 -0.34 -5.24
C GLY A 85 14.81 0.41 -5.78
N GLN A 86 15.62 1.04 -4.92
CA GLN A 86 16.91 1.61 -5.32
C GLN A 86 17.98 0.53 -5.31
N GLY A 87 18.80 0.47 -6.35
CA GLY A 87 19.94 -0.45 -6.37
C GLY A 87 20.96 -0.14 -5.28
N VAL A 88 21.57 -1.18 -4.73
CA VAL A 88 22.63 -1.09 -3.73
C VAL A 88 23.92 -1.57 -4.35
N GLY A 89 24.94 -0.70 -4.37
CA GLY A 89 26.31 -1.05 -4.73
C GLY A 89 27.30 -0.66 -3.63
N LYS A 90 28.48 -1.27 -3.63
CA LYS A 90 29.54 -0.96 -2.66
C LYS A 90 30.85 -0.68 -3.38
N LYS A 91 31.53 0.37 -2.98
CA LYS A 91 32.88 0.68 -3.47
C LYS A 91 33.68 1.40 -2.38
N ASP A 92 34.93 1.06 -2.21
CA ASP A 92 35.89 1.65 -1.25
C ASP A 92 35.33 1.78 0.19
N GLY A 93 34.51 0.79 0.61
CA GLY A 93 33.90 0.75 1.94
C GLY A 93 32.64 1.61 2.10
N LEU A 94 32.21 2.31 1.05
CA LEU A 94 30.98 3.09 1.03
C LEU A 94 29.84 2.35 0.34
N VAL A 95 28.61 2.58 0.82
CA VAL A 95 27.38 2.08 0.22
C VAL A 95 26.77 3.15 -0.66
N PHE A 96 26.30 2.76 -1.83
CA PHE A 96 25.62 3.65 -2.79
C PHE A 96 24.20 3.16 -3.04
N PHE A 97 23.25 4.08 -2.91
CA PHE A 97 21.86 3.87 -3.29
C PHE A 97 21.64 4.50 -4.65
N VAL A 98 21.43 3.69 -5.67
CA VAL A 98 21.40 4.11 -7.07
C VAL A 98 20.01 3.98 -7.64
N LYS A 99 19.41 5.12 -7.98
CA LYS A 99 18.07 5.14 -8.60
C LYS A 99 18.13 4.58 -10.03
N ASP A 100 17.05 3.89 -10.45
CA ASP A 100 16.82 3.35 -11.79
C ASP A 100 17.83 2.24 -12.20
N SER A 101 18.38 1.52 -11.22
CA SER A 101 19.26 0.37 -11.42
C SER A 101 18.64 -0.94 -10.95
N VAL A 102 19.14 -2.05 -11.48
CA VAL A 102 18.70 -3.43 -11.24
C VAL A 102 19.86 -4.25 -10.70
N MET A 103 19.60 -5.23 -9.87
CA MET A 103 20.62 -6.21 -9.41
C MET A 103 21.29 -6.86 -10.61
N GLY A 104 22.63 -6.87 -10.62
CA GLY A 104 23.47 -7.37 -11.71
C GLY A 104 23.81 -6.35 -12.78
N ASP A 105 23.33 -5.10 -12.69
CA ASP A 105 23.82 -4.02 -13.56
C ASP A 105 25.22 -3.59 -13.19
N LEU A 106 26.07 -3.35 -14.19
CA LEU A 106 27.27 -2.52 -14.06
C LEU A 106 26.94 -1.12 -14.57
N VAL A 107 27.03 -0.12 -13.71
CA VAL A 107 26.62 1.25 -14.02
C VAL A 107 27.72 2.27 -13.77
N GLU A 108 27.74 3.31 -14.57
CA GLU A 108 28.36 4.58 -14.20
C GLU A 108 27.29 5.46 -13.57
N ALA A 109 27.41 5.73 -12.28
CA ALA A 109 26.43 6.45 -11.50
C ALA A 109 26.92 7.85 -11.12
N ARG A 110 26.02 8.85 -11.24
CA ARG A 110 26.30 10.24 -10.83
C ARG A 110 25.84 10.45 -9.40
N ILE A 111 26.78 10.93 -8.55
CA ILE A 111 26.49 11.26 -7.15
C ILE A 111 25.53 12.43 -7.05
N LEU A 112 24.42 12.21 -6.37
CA LEU A 112 23.42 13.24 -6.06
C LEU A 112 23.68 13.89 -4.70
N LYS A 113 24.04 13.06 -3.70
CA LYS A 113 24.27 13.50 -2.32
C LYS A 113 25.15 12.51 -1.59
N GLY A 114 26.32 12.96 -1.10
CA GLY A 114 27.20 12.20 -0.24
C GLY A 114 26.85 12.35 1.25
N LYS A 115 27.05 11.28 2.02
CA LYS A 115 27.00 11.21 3.47
C LYS A 115 28.27 10.52 3.97
N LYS A 116 28.50 10.47 5.30
CA LYS A 116 29.72 9.90 5.88
C LYS A 116 29.98 8.44 5.48
N ASN A 117 28.92 7.62 5.46
CA ASN A 117 29.02 6.17 5.27
C ASN A 117 28.31 5.66 4.01
N TYR A 118 27.59 6.52 3.28
CA TYR A 118 26.84 6.17 2.08
C TYR A 118 26.62 7.38 1.18
N ALA A 119 26.21 7.13 -0.08
CA ALA A 119 25.81 8.18 -1.01
C ALA A 119 24.55 7.78 -1.80
N TYR A 120 23.77 8.78 -2.19
CA TYR A 120 22.70 8.63 -3.18
C TYR A 120 23.25 8.98 -4.55
N ALA A 121 22.93 8.17 -5.54
CA ALA A 121 23.33 8.34 -6.91
C ALA A 121 22.17 7.99 -7.87
N LYS A 122 22.33 8.30 -9.14
CA LYS A 122 21.45 7.85 -10.22
C LYS A 122 22.30 7.26 -11.34
N VAL A 123 21.73 6.34 -12.09
CA VAL A 123 22.36 5.83 -13.31
C VAL A 123 22.56 6.97 -14.29
N GLU A 124 23.79 7.18 -14.74
CA GLU A 124 24.14 8.09 -15.82
C GLU A 124 24.32 7.30 -17.12
N ASN A 125 25.12 6.23 -17.06
CA ASN A 125 25.32 5.28 -18.15
C ASN A 125 25.18 3.85 -17.64
N LEU A 126 24.45 3.02 -18.38
CA LEU A 126 24.40 1.57 -18.17
C LEU A 126 25.55 0.97 -18.98
N LEU A 127 26.56 0.45 -18.29
CA LEU A 127 27.76 -0.14 -18.92
C LEU A 127 27.50 -1.58 -19.34
N GLU A 128 26.92 -2.38 -18.43
CA GLU A 128 26.45 -3.74 -18.70
C GLU A 128 25.07 -3.93 -18.08
N ALA A 129 24.11 -4.36 -18.88
CA ALA A 129 22.77 -4.62 -18.40
C ALA A 129 22.69 -5.99 -17.71
N SER A 130 22.04 -6.02 -16.56
CA SER A 130 21.64 -7.27 -15.92
C SER A 130 20.79 -8.13 -16.87
N PRO A 131 20.92 -9.47 -16.86
CA PRO A 131 20.02 -10.36 -17.59
C PRO A 131 18.57 -10.25 -17.09
N HIS A 132 18.37 -9.69 -15.92
CA HIS A 132 17.05 -9.47 -15.32
C HIS A 132 16.47 -8.08 -15.60
N ARG A 133 17.20 -7.23 -16.33
CA ARG A 133 16.69 -5.92 -16.74
C ARG A 133 15.75 -6.05 -17.93
N ILE A 134 14.56 -5.46 -17.81
CA ILE A 134 13.57 -5.41 -18.89
C ILE A 134 13.19 -3.96 -19.20
N ALA A 135 12.62 -3.73 -20.39
CA ALA A 135 12.03 -2.45 -20.73
C ALA A 135 10.70 -2.26 -19.96
N PRO A 136 10.52 -1.16 -19.21
CA PRO A 136 9.25 -0.90 -18.56
C PRO A 136 8.10 -0.77 -19.56
N LEU A 137 6.95 -1.35 -19.25
CA LEU A 137 5.73 -1.20 -20.06
C LEU A 137 5.14 0.21 -19.99
N CYS A 138 5.31 0.89 -18.85
CA CYS A 138 4.78 2.23 -18.64
C CYS A 138 5.73 3.30 -19.25
N PRO A 139 5.24 4.18 -20.15
CA PRO A 139 6.08 5.19 -20.81
C PRO A 139 6.62 6.28 -19.86
N VAL A 140 6.02 6.42 -18.68
CA VAL A 140 6.47 7.38 -17.66
C VAL A 140 7.20 6.71 -16.49
N ALA A 141 7.56 5.43 -16.61
CA ALA A 141 8.41 4.74 -15.64
C ALA A 141 9.73 5.51 -15.43
N GLY A 142 10.27 5.50 -14.22
CA GLY A 142 11.47 6.30 -13.85
C GLY A 142 11.19 7.80 -13.60
N LYS A 143 10.11 8.38 -14.16
CA LYS A 143 9.67 9.75 -13.85
C LYS A 143 8.57 9.76 -12.79
N CYS A 144 7.58 8.91 -12.94
CA CYS A 144 6.50 8.71 -11.99
C CYS A 144 7.00 8.02 -10.71
N GLY A 145 6.59 8.52 -9.54
CA GLY A 145 6.95 7.93 -8.25
C GLY A 145 6.09 6.73 -7.85
N GLY A 146 5.14 6.30 -8.69
CA GLY A 146 4.21 5.23 -8.38
C GLY A 146 4.83 3.82 -8.43
N CYS A 147 5.69 3.56 -9.43
CA CYS A 147 6.27 2.24 -9.71
C CYS A 147 7.79 2.30 -9.70
N GLN A 148 8.44 1.43 -8.92
CA GLN A 148 9.90 1.42 -8.77
C GLN A 148 10.59 0.24 -9.45
N LEU A 149 9.88 -0.86 -9.74
CA LEU A 149 10.48 -2.14 -10.16
C LEU A 149 10.10 -2.59 -11.59
N GLN A 150 9.41 -1.74 -12.39
CA GLN A 150 8.98 -2.14 -13.75
C GLN A 150 10.12 -2.45 -14.72
N HIS A 151 11.35 -2.09 -14.38
CA HIS A 151 12.55 -2.40 -15.16
C HIS A 151 13.28 -3.67 -14.69
N LEU A 152 12.75 -4.37 -13.68
CA LEU A 152 13.18 -5.67 -13.20
C LEU A 152 12.23 -6.77 -13.71
N SER A 153 12.78 -7.90 -14.19
CA SER A 153 11.96 -9.04 -14.56
C SER A 153 11.16 -9.51 -13.36
N TYR A 154 9.93 -9.90 -13.63
CA TYR A 154 9.00 -10.25 -12.54
C TYR A 154 9.44 -11.47 -11.73
N GLU A 155 9.97 -12.47 -12.39
CA GLU A 155 10.55 -13.64 -11.73
C GLU A 155 11.63 -13.22 -10.71
N LYS A 156 12.53 -12.31 -11.11
CA LYS A 156 13.58 -11.81 -10.24
C LYS A 156 13.02 -10.92 -9.14
N GLU A 157 11.96 -10.17 -9.40
CA GLU A 157 11.25 -9.39 -8.37
C GLU A 157 10.66 -10.30 -7.29
N LEU A 158 10.03 -11.41 -7.68
CA LEU A 158 9.48 -12.39 -6.74
C LEU A 158 10.58 -13.02 -5.89
N ALA A 159 11.64 -13.51 -6.52
CA ALA A 159 12.76 -14.12 -5.82
C ALA A 159 13.44 -13.13 -4.83
N TRP A 160 13.59 -11.87 -5.24
CA TRP A 160 14.15 -10.83 -4.35
C TRP A 160 13.22 -10.54 -3.16
N LYS A 161 11.91 -10.49 -3.38
CA LYS A 161 10.92 -10.28 -2.29
C LYS A 161 10.94 -11.44 -1.31
N GLU A 162 11.01 -12.66 -1.80
CA GLU A 162 11.10 -13.85 -0.95
C GLU A 162 12.37 -13.84 -0.10
N ASP A 163 13.54 -13.55 -0.72
CA ASP A 163 14.80 -13.44 0.02
C ASP A 163 14.75 -12.33 1.08
N ARG A 164 14.18 -11.17 0.76
CA ARG A 164 14.04 -10.05 1.73
C ARG A 164 13.32 -10.47 3.00
N ILE A 165 12.29 -11.28 2.88
CA ILE A 165 11.54 -11.77 4.04
C ILE A 165 12.38 -12.78 4.82
N ALA A 166 12.97 -13.73 4.12
CA ALA A 166 13.89 -14.70 4.72
C ALA A 166 14.99 -13.99 5.51
N GLN A 167 15.63 -12.98 4.92
CA GLN A 167 16.67 -12.19 5.59
C GLN A 167 16.15 -11.43 6.83
N SER A 168 14.93 -10.89 6.77
CA SER A 168 14.33 -10.20 7.93
C SER A 168 14.08 -11.19 9.08
N LEU A 169 13.57 -12.37 8.78
CA LEU A 169 13.32 -13.42 9.77
C LEU A 169 14.63 -13.96 10.38
N ILE A 170 15.67 -14.15 9.58
CA ILE A 170 16.98 -14.61 10.07
C ILE A 170 17.63 -13.54 10.93
N ARG A 171 17.72 -12.30 10.45
CA ARG A 171 18.53 -11.25 11.09
C ARG A 171 17.84 -10.58 12.27
N ILE A 172 16.52 -10.40 12.21
CA ILE A 172 15.76 -9.67 13.23
C ILE A 172 15.06 -10.65 14.18
N ALA A 173 14.32 -11.64 13.64
CA ALA A 173 13.62 -12.61 14.46
C ALA A 173 14.57 -13.69 15.06
N GLY A 174 15.80 -13.81 14.54
CA GLY A 174 16.78 -14.77 15.04
C GLY A 174 16.47 -16.24 14.69
N LEU A 175 15.69 -16.46 13.61
CA LEU A 175 15.45 -17.79 13.06
C LEU A 175 16.71 -18.32 12.36
N SER A 176 16.94 -19.64 12.39
CA SER A 176 18.01 -20.20 11.57
C SER A 176 17.65 -20.22 10.08
N PRO A 177 18.62 -20.18 9.16
CA PRO A 177 18.33 -20.30 7.73
C PRO A 177 17.56 -21.59 7.38
N GLU A 178 17.90 -22.70 8.06
CA GLU A 178 17.24 -24.01 7.87
C GLU A 178 15.79 -23.98 8.35
N GLU A 179 15.53 -23.31 9.47
CA GLU A 179 14.18 -23.12 10.01
C GLU A 179 13.30 -22.30 9.04
N VAL A 180 13.85 -21.20 8.49
CA VAL A 180 13.16 -20.38 7.50
C VAL A 180 12.89 -21.17 6.23
N GLU A 181 13.91 -21.87 5.69
CA GLU A 181 13.78 -22.62 4.43
C GLU A 181 12.76 -23.77 4.55
N SER A 182 12.74 -24.48 5.70
CA SER A 182 11.81 -25.60 5.91
C SER A 182 10.35 -25.20 6.06
N LYS A 183 10.07 -23.91 6.35
CA LYS A 183 8.73 -23.41 6.67
C LYS A 183 8.16 -22.45 5.62
N LYS A 184 8.98 -22.01 4.65
CA LYS A 184 8.48 -21.14 3.60
C LYS A 184 7.70 -21.95 2.56
N GLU A 185 6.55 -21.44 2.17
CA GLU A 185 5.69 -22.03 1.12
C GLU A 185 5.87 -21.35 -0.24
N GLY A 186 6.81 -20.41 -0.36
CA GLY A 186 7.04 -19.61 -1.54
C GLY A 186 6.17 -18.37 -1.60
N ILE A 187 6.23 -17.69 -2.73
CA ILE A 187 5.55 -16.41 -2.95
C ILE A 187 4.35 -16.57 -3.88
N LEU A 188 3.21 -15.97 -3.50
CA LEU A 188 2.02 -15.98 -4.33
C LEU A 188 2.11 -14.88 -5.40
N GLY A 189 2.19 -15.23 -6.61
CA GLY A 189 2.23 -14.37 -7.76
C GLY A 189 0.83 -13.92 -8.33
N GLY A 190 0.65 -12.89 -9.29
CA GLY A 190 -0.59 -12.45 -9.99
C GLY A 190 -0.37 -11.56 -11.21
N VAL A 191 -1.35 -10.73 -11.56
CA VAL A 191 -1.34 -9.95 -12.80
C VAL A 191 -0.48 -8.69 -12.69
N LEU A 192 0.13 -8.25 -13.80
CA LEU A 192 1.05 -7.11 -13.85
C LEU A 192 0.35 -5.78 -14.12
N SER A 193 -0.88 -5.81 -14.60
CA SER A 193 -1.62 -4.62 -15.02
C SER A 193 -3.08 -4.69 -14.58
N ARG A 194 -3.76 -3.55 -14.56
CA ARG A 194 -5.21 -3.44 -14.32
C ARG A 194 -5.72 -4.07 -13.02
N TYR A 195 -4.85 -4.21 -12.01
CA TYR A 195 -5.22 -4.89 -10.75
C TYR A 195 -5.65 -3.93 -9.62
N ARG A 196 -5.38 -2.61 -9.75
CA ARG A 196 -5.75 -1.66 -8.70
C ARG A 196 -7.19 -1.22 -8.84
N ASN A 197 -7.95 -1.45 -7.78
CA ASN A 197 -9.34 -1.01 -7.66
C ASN A 197 -9.47 0.45 -7.16
N LYS A 198 -8.37 1.10 -6.79
CA LYS A 198 -8.36 2.47 -6.25
C LYS A 198 -7.25 3.30 -6.86
N ALA A 199 -7.59 4.50 -7.31
CA ALA A 199 -6.64 5.51 -7.80
C ALA A 199 -6.90 6.87 -7.17
N GLN A 200 -5.83 7.61 -6.90
CA GLN A 200 -5.86 8.97 -6.35
C GLN A 200 -4.96 9.85 -7.19
N TYR A 201 -5.55 10.72 -7.97
CA TYR A 201 -4.83 11.61 -8.88
C TYR A 201 -4.74 13.01 -8.29
N PRO A 202 -3.55 13.50 -7.90
CA PRO A 202 -3.36 14.91 -7.61
C PRO A 202 -3.69 15.77 -8.83
N VAL A 203 -4.22 16.95 -8.59
CA VAL A 203 -4.64 17.90 -9.63
C VAL A 203 -3.96 19.24 -9.40
N GLN A 204 -3.42 19.83 -10.47
CA GLN A 204 -2.84 21.17 -10.50
C GLN A 204 -3.34 21.92 -11.73
N ASN A 205 -3.19 23.24 -11.74
CA ASN A 205 -3.42 24.03 -12.94
C ASN A 205 -2.38 23.69 -14.02
N GLY A 206 -2.78 23.75 -15.28
CA GLY A 206 -1.91 23.69 -16.45
C GLY A 206 -1.14 25.00 -16.67
N MET A 207 -0.85 25.33 -17.93
CA MET A 207 -0.19 26.58 -18.25
C MET A 207 -1.16 27.76 -18.16
N LYS A 208 -0.70 28.88 -17.61
CA LYS A 208 -1.47 30.14 -17.62
C LYS A 208 -1.69 30.60 -19.04
N ILE A 209 -2.94 30.81 -19.42
CA ILE A 209 -3.28 31.47 -20.67
C ILE A 209 -2.99 32.97 -20.48
N ARG A 210 -1.99 33.49 -21.22
CA ARG A 210 -1.80 34.91 -21.31
C ARG A 210 -2.75 35.43 -22.38
N GLU A 211 -3.80 36.13 -21.98
CA GLU A 211 -4.57 36.92 -22.95
C GLU A 211 -3.63 37.95 -23.59
N GLU A 212 -3.25 37.75 -24.85
CA GLU A 212 -2.63 38.79 -25.63
C GLU A 212 -3.63 39.93 -25.78
N LYS A 213 -3.46 40.97 -24.97
CA LYS A 213 -4.17 42.23 -25.18
C LYS A 213 -3.71 42.76 -26.55
N THR A 214 -4.50 42.53 -27.58
CA THR A 214 -4.35 43.20 -28.87
C THR A 214 -4.46 44.70 -28.64
N VAL A 215 -3.34 45.35 -28.48
CA VAL A 215 -3.27 46.81 -28.40
C VAL A 215 -3.33 47.37 -29.83
N SER A 216 -4.54 47.58 -30.31
CA SER A 216 -4.77 48.48 -31.44
C SER A 216 -4.97 49.88 -30.87
N GLY A 217 -4.02 50.81 -31.16
CA GLY A 217 -4.21 52.24 -30.98
C GLY A 217 -3.49 52.86 -29.77
N ARG A 218 -2.63 53.81 -30.10
CA ARG A 218 -1.89 54.70 -29.19
C ARG A 218 -2.80 55.35 -28.14
N ALA A 219 -2.56 55.13 -26.87
CA ALA A 219 -2.91 56.04 -25.79
C ALA A 219 -1.95 55.88 -24.62
N PHE A 220 -1.50 56.99 -24.08
CA PHE A 220 -0.53 57.15 -23.00
C PHE A 220 -0.96 56.48 -21.68
N ALA A 221 -0.02 55.88 -21.00
CA ALA A 221 -0.19 55.09 -19.78
C ALA A 221 -0.52 55.96 -18.56
N GLU A 222 -1.63 55.72 -17.90
CA GLU A 222 -1.76 55.85 -16.46
C GLU A 222 -1.74 54.46 -15.85
N ARG A 223 -0.72 54.19 -15.04
CA ARG A 223 -0.66 52.96 -14.19
C ARG A 223 -1.74 53.03 -13.13
N LYS A 224 -2.91 52.49 -13.42
CA LYS A 224 -3.86 52.09 -12.35
C LYS A 224 -3.37 50.80 -11.72
N LYS A 225 -3.13 50.83 -10.40
CA LYS A 225 -2.92 49.66 -9.55
C LYS A 225 -4.05 48.66 -9.82
N GLY A 226 -3.69 47.42 -10.18
CA GLY A 226 -4.60 46.38 -10.57
C GLY A 226 -5.70 46.13 -9.55
N SER A 227 -6.89 45.89 -10.03
CA SER A 227 -7.99 45.34 -9.25
C SER A 227 -7.67 43.88 -8.91
N GLU A 228 -7.83 43.49 -7.66
CA GLU A 228 -7.54 42.17 -7.09
C GLU A 228 -8.44 41.03 -7.61
N ASN A 229 -9.12 41.16 -8.76
CA ASN A 229 -10.10 40.20 -9.29
C ASN A 229 -9.87 39.81 -10.76
N GLU A 230 -8.62 39.76 -11.26
CA GLU A 230 -8.40 39.06 -12.52
C GLU A 230 -8.38 37.55 -12.25
N GLN A 231 -9.45 36.85 -12.64
CA GLN A 231 -9.55 35.41 -12.58
C GLN A 231 -8.52 34.81 -13.54
N GLU A 232 -7.46 34.24 -12.98
CA GLU A 232 -6.41 33.59 -13.77
C GLU A 232 -7.03 32.44 -14.58
N SER A 233 -6.86 32.44 -15.90
CA SER A 233 -7.32 31.36 -16.78
C SER A 233 -6.15 30.43 -17.12
N TYR A 234 -6.42 29.14 -17.17
CA TYR A 234 -5.46 28.08 -17.47
C TYR A 234 -5.96 27.27 -18.66
N ASP A 235 -5.03 26.72 -19.45
CA ASP A 235 -5.36 25.91 -20.63
C ASP A 235 -6.08 24.62 -20.30
N SER A 236 -5.71 23.99 -19.16
CA SER A 236 -6.27 22.72 -18.71
C SER A 236 -5.89 22.44 -17.26
N LEU A 237 -6.40 21.33 -16.73
CA LEU A 237 -5.90 20.72 -15.49
C LEU A 237 -4.79 19.70 -15.81
N ARG A 238 -3.76 19.66 -14.98
CA ARG A 238 -2.77 18.59 -14.96
C ARG A 238 -3.17 17.55 -13.95
N MET A 239 -3.27 16.31 -14.39
CA MET A 239 -3.67 15.15 -13.59
C MET A 239 -2.67 14.03 -13.84
N GLY A 240 -2.30 13.29 -12.80
CA GLY A 240 -1.33 12.20 -12.92
C GLY A 240 -0.89 11.72 -11.57
N PHE A 241 0.40 11.41 -11.43
CA PHE A 241 0.98 11.00 -10.15
C PHE A 241 2.21 11.84 -9.84
N TYR A 242 2.55 11.96 -8.57
CA TYR A 242 3.75 12.68 -8.17
C TYR A 242 5.02 11.97 -8.66
N GLY A 243 5.98 12.74 -9.11
CA GLY A 243 7.33 12.26 -9.37
C GLY A 243 8.01 11.80 -8.08
N PHE A 244 9.00 10.92 -8.20
CA PHE A 244 9.73 10.37 -7.05
C PHE A 244 10.31 11.49 -6.16
N HIS A 245 9.99 11.47 -4.87
CA HIS A 245 10.34 12.49 -3.88
C HIS A 245 10.03 13.94 -4.29
N SER A 246 8.94 14.17 -5.01
CA SER A 246 8.50 15.50 -5.41
C SER A 246 6.98 15.61 -5.46
N HIS A 247 6.47 16.86 -5.40
CA HIS A 247 5.04 17.15 -5.62
C HIS A 247 4.77 17.59 -7.08
N ARG A 248 5.74 17.42 -7.97
CA ARG A 248 5.54 17.65 -9.39
C ARG A 248 4.69 16.54 -9.98
N ILE A 249 3.56 16.88 -10.60
CA ILE A 249 2.71 15.92 -11.29
C ILE A 249 3.40 15.46 -12.58
N ILE A 250 3.51 14.16 -12.73
CA ILE A 250 3.85 13.45 -13.96
C ILE A 250 2.53 13.04 -14.58
N GLU A 251 2.14 13.74 -15.64
CA GLU A 251 0.92 13.41 -16.37
C GLU A 251 1.07 12.05 -17.04
N THR A 252 0.01 11.29 -17.01
CA THR A 252 -0.10 10.01 -17.71
C THR A 252 -1.49 9.90 -18.31
N GLU A 253 -1.56 9.58 -19.59
CA GLU A 253 -2.83 9.38 -20.29
C GLU A 253 -3.51 8.13 -19.75
N ASP A 254 -2.71 7.07 -19.50
CA ASP A 254 -3.18 5.82 -18.96
C ASP A 254 -2.17 5.24 -17.96
N CYS A 255 -2.65 4.87 -16.79
CA CYS A 255 -1.85 4.17 -15.79
C CYS A 255 -2.15 2.67 -15.85
N LEU A 256 -1.21 1.89 -16.39
CA LEU A 256 -1.38 0.47 -16.69
C LEU A 256 -1.79 -0.40 -15.49
N ILE A 257 -1.56 0.05 -14.25
CA ILE A 257 -1.95 -0.70 -13.06
C ILE A 257 -3.35 -0.36 -12.57
N ASN A 258 -3.89 0.80 -12.96
CA ASN A 258 -5.23 1.23 -12.59
C ASN A 258 -6.28 0.70 -13.59
N SER A 259 -7.54 0.87 -13.24
CA SER A 259 -8.69 0.49 -14.06
C SER A 259 -8.69 1.19 -15.42
N ALA A 260 -9.08 0.48 -16.47
CA ALA A 260 -9.07 0.96 -17.84
C ALA A 260 -10.07 2.09 -18.11
N GLU A 261 -11.08 2.24 -17.27
CA GLU A 261 -12.07 3.31 -17.35
C GLU A 261 -11.52 4.68 -16.93
N ASN A 262 -10.46 4.69 -16.10
CA ASN A 262 -9.92 5.92 -15.53
C ASN A 262 -9.54 6.99 -16.57
N PRO A 263 -8.90 6.68 -17.71
CA PRO A 263 -8.59 7.67 -18.73
C PRO A 263 -9.81 8.43 -19.26
N LEU A 264 -10.91 7.73 -19.53
CA LEU A 264 -12.16 8.35 -20.02
C LEU A 264 -12.77 9.27 -18.96
N ILE A 265 -12.78 8.84 -17.71
CA ILE A 265 -13.30 9.64 -16.58
C ILE A 265 -12.44 10.90 -16.39
N LEU A 266 -11.11 10.76 -16.40
CA LEU A 266 -10.19 11.90 -16.25
C LEU A 266 -10.34 12.90 -17.39
N ASN A 267 -10.50 12.46 -18.64
CA ASN A 267 -10.73 13.33 -19.79
C ASN A 267 -12.07 14.06 -19.69
N CYS A 268 -13.14 13.37 -19.29
CA CYS A 268 -14.44 14.00 -19.02
C CYS A 268 -14.32 15.12 -17.98
N ILE A 269 -13.58 14.87 -16.88
CA ILE A 269 -13.34 15.87 -15.83
C ILE A 269 -12.48 17.04 -16.36
N LYS A 270 -11.47 16.79 -17.20
CA LYS A 270 -10.65 17.85 -17.82
C LYS A 270 -11.48 18.76 -18.70
N ASP A 271 -12.35 18.19 -19.53
CA ASP A 271 -13.20 18.96 -20.45
C ASP A 271 -14.26 19.76 -19.68
N TRP A 272 -14.91 19.17 -18.69
CA TRP A 272 -15.80 19.87 -17.78
C TRP A 272 -15.09 21.02 -17.05
N ALA A 273 -13.91 20.76 -16.49
CA ALA A 273 -13.17 21.78 -15.76
C ALA A 273 -12.72 22.95 -16.66
N ARG A 274 -12.36 22.66 -17.93
CA ARG A 274 -12.00 23.70 -18.91
C ARG A 274 -13.21 24.58 -19.25
N GLU A 275 -14.36 23.98 -19.50
CA GLU A 275 -15.59 24.71 -19.87
C GLU A 275 -16.07 25.61 -18.75
N TYR A 276 -16.08 25.09 -17.52
CA TYR A 276 -16.60 25.83 -16.35
C TYR A 276 -15.51 26.56 -15.55
N LYS A 277 -14.28 26.62 -16.09
CA LYS A 277 -13.13 27.31 -15.48
C LYS A 277 -12.85 26.88 -14.05
N ILE A 278 -12.93 25.57 -13.79
CA ILE A 278 -12.60 24.98 -12.50
C ILE A 278 -11.08 24.94 -12.34
N SER A 279 -10.56 25.53 -11.28
CA SER A 279 -9.12 25.61 -11.02
C SER A 279 -8.62 24.38 -10.25
N GLY A 280 -7.39 23.93 -10.60
CA GLY A 280 -6.62 22.99 -9.80
C GLY A 280 -6.01 23.67 -8.57
N TYR A 281 -5.76 22.89 -7.52
CA TYR A 281 -5.15 23.38 -6.29
C TYR A 281 -3.65 23.56 -6.45
N GLU A 282 -3.12 24.67 -5.95
CA GLU A 282 -1.69 24.96 -5.91
C GLU A 282 -1.20 25.01 -4.46
N GLU A 283 -0.33 24.08 -4.09
CA GLU A 283 0.16 23.91 -2.72
C GLU A 283 0.91 25.15 -2.20
N GLU A 284 1.68 25.82 -3.09
CA GLU A 284 2.48 27.01 -2.72
C GLU A 284 1.61 28.18 -2.31
N THR A 285 0.50 28.40 -3.03
CA THR A 285 -0.40 29.54 -2.78
C THR A 285 -1.58 29.18 -1.89
N GLY A 286 -1.94 27.91 -1.80
CA GLY A 286 -3.14 27.43 -1.14
C GLY A 286 -4.43 27.79 -1.89
N LYS A 287 -4.35 28.17 -3.17
CA LYS A 287 -5.47 28.57 -4.02
C LYS A 287 -5.88 27.46 -4.97
N GLY A 288 -7.09 27.59 -5.53
CA GLY A 288 -7.66 26.60 -6.44
C GLY A 288 -8.60 25.64 -5.73
N LEU A 289 -9.53 25.06 -6.48
CA LEU A 289 -10.63 24.26 -5.93
C LEU A 289 -10.32 22.76 -5.88
N LEU A 290 -9.92 22.18 -7.03
CA LEU A 290 -9.81 20.72 -7.19
C LEU A 290 -8.40 20.26 -6.79
N ARG A 291 -8.31 19.47 -5.71
CA ARG A 291 -7.04 18.96 -5.15
C ARG A 291 -6.69 17.57 -5.69
N HIS A 292 -7.65 16.64 -5.60
CA HIS A 292 -7.46 15.26 -6.03
C HIS A 292 -8.73 14.73 -6.67
N ILE A 293 -8.55 13.75 -7.53
CA ILE A 293 -9.61 12.88 -8.05
C ILE A 293 -9.38 11.51 -7.46
N PHE A 294 -10.36 11.02 -6.73
CA PHE A 294 -10.36 9.70 -6.13
C PHE A 294 -11.33 8.80 -6.91
N LEU A 295 -10.84 7.69 -7.44
CA LEU A 295 -11.62 6.69 -8.15
C LEU A 295 -11.52 5.35 -7.43
N ARG A 296 -12.63 4.67 -7.28
CA ARG A 296 -12.71 3.32 -6.74
C ARG A 296 -13.66 2.49 -7.59
N LYS A 297 -13.22 1.27 -7.98
CA LYS A 297 -14.01 0.31 -8.76
C LYS A 297 -14.20 -0.98 -7.99
N GLY A 298 -15.43 -1.49 -7.93
CA GLY A 298 -15.73 -2.87 -7.55
C GLY A 298 -15.44 -3.78 -8.76
N PHE A 299 -14.50 -4.69 -8.63
CA PHE A 299 -14.08 -5.53 -9.75
C PHE A 299 -15.11 -6.61 -10.09
N SER A 300 -15.85 -7.09 -9.08
CA SER A 300 -16.92 -8.07 -9.27
C SER A 300 -18.22 -7.47 -9.78
N THR A 301 -18.46 -6.18 -9.53
CA THR A 301 -19.71 -5.49 -9.87
C THR A 301 -19.60 -4.50 -11.03
N GLY A 302 -18.38 -4.02 -11.31
CA GLY A 302 -18.13 -2.93 -12.25
C GLY A 302 -18.53 -1.55 -11.71
N GLU A 303 -19.06 -1.42 -10.49
CA GLU A 303 -19.44 -0.15 -9.91
C GLU A 303 -18.23 0.76 -9.69
N ILE A 304 -18.32 2.03 -10.13
CA ILE A 304 -17.27 3.03 -9.99
C ILE A 304 -17.78 4.19 -9.13
N LEU A 305 -17.07 4.49 -8.05
CA LEU A 305 -17.31 5.65 -7.20
C LEU A 305 -16.24 6.72 -7.50
N LEU A 306 -16.70 7.88 -7.91
CA LEU A 306 -15.87 9.07 -8.09
C LEU A 306 -16.02 9.99 -6.88
N CYS A 307 -14.90 10.43 -6.32
CA CYS A 307 -14.88 11.48 -5.30
C CYS A 307 -13.90 12.58 -5.69
N LEU A 308 -14.37 13.82 -5.73
CA LEU A 308 -13.55 15.01 -5.94
C LEU A 308 -13.14 15.60 -4.59
N VAL A 309 -11.83 15.72 -4.36
CA VAL A 309 -11.31 16.33 -3.15
C VAL A 309 -11.14 17.83 -3.38
N LEU A 310 -11.85 18.63 -2.59
CA LEU A 310 -12.00 20.07 -2.79
C LEU A 310 -11.29 20.88 -1.71
N ASN A 311 -10.63 21.94 -2.12
CA ASN A 311 -10.23 23.06 -1.26
C ASN A 311 -11.38 24.06 -1.20
N GLY A 312 -12.50 23.65 -0.65
CA GLY A 312 -13.74 24.43 -0.58
C GLY A 312 -14.95 23.55 -0.26
N LYS A 313 -16.07 24.17 0.02
CA LYS A 313 -17.27 23.48 0.56
C LYS A 313 -18.29 23.04 -0.50
N SER A 314 -18.16 23.48 -1.74
CA SER A 314 -19.13 23.18 -2.80
C SER A 314 -18.44 22.93 -4.13
N LEU A 315 -19.07 22.10 -4.96
CA LEU A 315 -18.65 21.82 -6.33
C LEU A 315 -19.56 22.61 -7.28
N PRO A 316 -19.09 23.72 -7.89
CA PRO A 316 -19.86 24.42 -8.90
C PRO A 316 -20.01 23.52 -10.14
N HIS A 317 -21.15 23.61 -10.80
CA HIS A 317 -21.45 22.81 -12.01
C HIS A 317 -21.32 21.28 -11.81
N GLY A 318 -21.60 20.81 -10.58
CA GLY A 318 -21.52 19.38 -10.26
C GLY A 318 -22.60 18.56 -10.96
N LYS A 319 -23.76 19.16 -11.24
CA LYS A 319 -24.85 18.51 -11.99
C LYS A 319 -24.44 18.22 -13.44
N GLU A 320 -23.87 19.20 -14.10
CA GLU A 320 -23.39 19.09 -15.49
C GLU A 320 -22.25 18.07 -15.60
N LEU A 321 -21.37 17.98 -14.57
CA LEU A 321 -20.38 16.92 -14.52
C LEU A 321 -21.03 15.54 -14.36
N TRP A 322 -22.02 15.43 -13.46
CA TRP A 322 -22.72 14.16 -13.23
C TRP A 322 -23.41 13.66 -14.51
N GLU A 323 -24.13 14.53 -15.23
CA GLU A 323 -24.78 14.20 -16.49
C GLU A 323 -23.77 13.68 -17.53
N ARG A 324 -22.62 14.34 -17.72
CA ARG A 324 -21.55 13.89 -18.61
C ARG A 324 -20.95 12.53 -18.23
N LEU A 325 -20.78 12.30 -16.92
CA LEU A 325 -20.25 11.03 -16.42
C LEU A 325 -21.23 9.87 -16.69
N GLN A 326 -22.53 10.11 -16.66
CA GLN A 326 -23.56 9.11 -16.98
C GLN A 326 -23.60 8.77 -18.49
N ASP A 327 -23.19 9.68 -19.35
CA ASP A 327 -23.10 9.47 -20.79
C ASP A 327 -21.84 8.69 -21.22
N LEU A 328 -20.89 8.42 -20.30
CA LEU A 328 -19.71 7.65 -20.62
C LEU A 328 -20.05 6.19 -20.87
N SER A 329 -19.58 5.69 -22.01
CA SER A 329 -19.65 4.27 -22.36
C SER A 329 -18.27 3.63 -22.24
N PHE A 330 -18.17 2.60 -21.43
CA PHE A 330 -16.93 1.85 -21.24
C PHE A 330 -16.95 0.58 -22.10
N SER A 331 -15.88 0.32 -22.83
CA SER A 331 -15.71 -0.95 -23.53
C SER A 331 -15.39 -2.06 -22.53
N VAL A 332 -15.89 -3.26 -22.80
CA VAL A 332 -15.45 -4.46 -22.10
C VAL A 332 -14.07 -4.83 -22.62
N GLU A 333 -13.05 -4.79 -21.77
CA GLU A 333 -11.74 -5.31 -22.13
C GLU A 333 -11.77 -6.84 -22.17
N GLU A 334 -10.92 -7.45 -23.01
CA GLU A 334 -10.74 -8.92 -23.11
C GLU A 334 -10.21 -9.55 -21.79
N SER A 335 -9.92 -8.72 -20.77
CA SER A 335 -9.37 -9.13 -19.47
C SER A 335 -10.33 -9.87 -18.54
N GLY A 336 -11.59 -10.09 -18.95
CA GLY A 336 -12.61 -10.75 -18.12
C GLY A 336 -13.15 -9.90 -16.97
N GLN A 337 -12.80 -8.62 -16.90
CA GLN A 337 -13.35 -7.68 -15.91
C GLN A 337 -14.77 -7.25 -16.30
N VAL A 338 -15.62 -7.01 -15.28
CA VAL A 338 -16.97 -6.50 -15.48
C VAL A 338 -16.92 -5.07 -15.99
N GLN A 339 -17.76 -4.75 -16.97
CA GLN A 339 -17.91 -3.41 -17.54
C GLN A 339 -18.17 -2.38 -16.45
N GLY A 340 -17.41 -1.27 -16.49
CA GLY A 340 -17.54 -0.18 -15.54
C GLY A 340 -18.87 0.57 -15.66
N SER A 341 -19.38 1.05 -14.51
CA SER A 341 -20.54 1.96 -14.45
C SER A 341 -20.32 2.94 -13.30
N ILE A 342 -20.41 4.24 -13.57
CA ILE A 342 -20.26 5.26 -12.52
C ILE A 342 -21.56 5.33 -11.73
N VAL A 343 -21.52 4.87 -10.48
CA VAL A 343 -22.70 4.78 -9.62
C VAL A 343 -22.86 5.95 -8.66
N GLY A 344 -21.79 6.73 -8.44
CA GLY A 344 -21.84 7.86 -7.51
C GLY A 344 -20.78 8.92 -7.76
N LEU A 345 -21.16 10.17 -7.50
CA LEU A 345 -20.28 11.34 -7.45
C LEU A 345 -20.32 11.94 -6.04
N CYS A 346 -19.20 11.81 -5.35
CA CYS A 346 -19.00 12.38 -4.02
C CYS A 346 -18.05 13.59 -4.07
N VAL A 347 -18.07 14.37 -3.01
CA VAL A 347 -17.04 15.37 -2.71
C VAL A 347 -16.47 15.13 -1.32
N ASN A 348 -15.18 15.35 -1.19
CA ASN A 348 -14.50 15.36 0.10
C ASN A 348 -13.88 16.73 0.34
N ILE A 349 -14.14 17.30 1.51
CA ILE A 349 -13.71 18.65 1.88
C ILE A 349 -12.35 18.58 2.56
N ASN A 350 -11.32 19.10 1.90
CA ASN A 350 -9.98 19.19 2.45
C ASN A 350 -9.37 20.59 2.25
N GLU A 351 -9.59 21.47 3.20
CA GLU A 351 -9.04 22.84 3.23
C GLU A 351 -7.69 22.90 4.00
N GLY A 352 -7.21 21.77 4.52
CA GLY A 352 -5.94 21.67 5.26
C GLY A 352 -4.72 21.80 4.35
N ARG A 353 -3.61 22.34 4.87
CA ARG A 353 -2.32 22.45 4.16
C ARG A 353 -1.38 21.25 4.34
N GLY A 354 -1.83 20.18 4.98
CA GLY A 354 -1.04 18.99 5.22
C GLY A 354 -1.06 17.99 4.04
N ASN A 355 -0.33 16.88 4.21
CA ASN A 355 -0.19 15.83 3.19
C ASN A 355 -1.39 14.86 3.14
N ALA A 356 -2.40 15.02 4.00
CA ALA A 356 -3.60 14.20 3.96
C ALA A 356 -4.37 14.47 2.66
N ILE A 357 -4.68 13.41 1.92
CA ILE A 357 -5.45 13.50 0.67
C ILE A 357 -6.91 13.79 0.99
N LEU A 358 -7.51 13.00 1.86
CA LEU A 358 -8.91 13.17 2.29
C LEU A 358 -8.99 14.06 3.53
N GLY A 359 -9.96 14.97 3.53
CA GLY A 359 -10.41 15.67 4.73
C GLY A 359 -11.41 14.82 5.52
N ARG A 360 -11.95 15.40 6.60
CA ARG A 360 -12.86 14.68 7.50
C ARG A 360 -14.27 14.48 6.96
N GLU A 361 -14.72 15.38 6.10
CA GLU A 361 -16.09 15.40 5.61
C GLU A 361 -16.16 14.89 4.17
N THR A 362 -16.96 13.84 3.95
CA THR A 362 -17.30 13.32 2.63
C THR A 362 -18.82 13.38 2.45
N ARG A 363 -19.28 13.89 1.30
CA ARG A 363 -20.71 13.99 0.95
C ARG A 363 -20.94 13.39 -0.43
N CYS A 364 -21.96 12.55 -0.56
CA CYS A 364 -22.46 12.14 -1.86
C CYS A 364 -23.33 13.27 -2.43
N LEU A 365 -23.04 13.70 -3.66
CA LEU A 365 -23.83 14.69 -4.37
C LEU A 365 -24.88 14.04 -5.27
N TYR A 366 -24.50 12.95 -5.95
CA TYR A 366 -25.35 12.23 -6.88
C TYR A 366 -25.08 10.72 -6.80
N GLY A 367 -26.14 9.93 -6.95
CA GLY A 367 -26.04 8.48 -6.97
C GLY A 367 -25.77 7.85 -5.59
N LYS A 368 -24.89 6.85 -5.54
CA LYS A 368 -24.51 6.10 -4.33
C LYS A 368 -23.31 6.74 -3.64
N ASP A 369 -23.21 6.60 -2.31
CA ASP A 369 -22.05 6.99 -1.50
C ASP A 369 -21.03 5.87 -1.29
N ASN A 370 -21.32 4.70 -1.80
CA ASN A 370 -20.50 3.50 -1.73
C ASN A 370 -20.60 2.67 -3.01
N ILE A 371 -19.67 1.74 -3.18
CA ILE A 371 -19.72 0.67 -4.17
C ILE A 371 -19.85 -0.67 -3.47
N GLU A 372 -20.32 -1.65 -4.21
CA GLU A 372 -20.31 -3.05 -3.83
C GLU A 372 -19.16 -3.77 -4.53
N ASP A 373 -18.48 -4.67 -3.81
CA ASP A 373 -17.51 -5.58 -4.40
C ASP A 373 -17.53 -6.93 -3.67
N LYS A 374 -16.92 -7.96 -4.26
CA LYS A 374 -16.81 -9.28 -3.65
C LYS A 374 -15.35 -9.68 -3.47
N ILE A 375 -15.11 -10.45 -2.41
CA ILE A 375 -13.89 -11.23 -2.22
C ILE A 375 -14.35 -12.67 -1.96
N GLY A 376 -14.08 -13.58 -2.88
CA GLY A 376 -14.73 -14.91 -2.88
C GLY A 376 -16.26 -14.76 -2.92
N GLU A 377 -16.96 -15.46 -2.04
CA GLU A 377 -18.42 -15.40 -1.93
C GLU A 377 -18.94 -14.23 -1.11
N LEU A 378 -18.09 -13.51 -0.38
CA LEU A 378 -18.50 -12.44 0.52
C LEU A 378 -18.62 -11.09 -0.20
N SER A 379 -19.71 -10.40 0.06
CA SER A 379 -20.02 -9.08 -0.49
C SER A 379 -19.71 -7.98 0.51
N PHE A 380 -19.05 -6.92 0.04
CA PHE A 380 -18.65 -5.77 0.86
C PHE A 380 -19.19 -4.47 0.30
N SER A 381 -19.70 -3.63 1.18
CA SER A 381 -20.05 -2.25 0.88
C SER A 381 -18.87 -1.35 1.25
N ILE A 382 -18.39 -0.55 0.27
CA ILE A 382 -17.11 0.16 0.38
C ILE A 382 -17.34 1.64 0.08
N SER A 383 -17.21 2.50 1.09
CA SER A 383 -17.32 3.95 0.95
C SER A 383 -15.99 4.60 0.54
N VAL A 384 -15.99 5.91 0.28
CA VAL A 384 -14.76 6.66 -0.05
C VAL A 384 -13.66 6.52 1.03
N PRO A 385 -13.93 6.76 2.33
CA PRO A 385 -12.90 6.67 3.37
C PRO A 385 -12.53 5.24 3.78
N SER A 386 -13.36 4.23 3.46
CA SER A 386 -13.12 2.85 3.87
C SER A 386 -11.75 2.34 3.41
N PHE A 387 -11.01 1.68 4.31
CA PHE A 387 -9.88 0.88 3.88
C PHE A 387 -10.39 -0.39 3.19
N TYR A 388 -9.86 -0.69 2.04
CA TYR A 388 -10.11 -1.91 1.26
C TYR A 388 -8.88 -2.22 0.43
N GLN A 389 -8.46 -3.45 0.40
CA GLN A 389 -7.26 -3.89 -0.29
C GLN A 389 -7.32 -3.53 -1.77
N VAL A 390 -6.22 -2.95 -2.30
CA VAL A 390 -6.21 -2.35 -3.64
C VAL A 390 -6.06 -3.36 -4.79
N ASN A 391 -5.74 -4.61 -4.49
CA ASN A 391 -5.63 -5.71 -5.45
C ASN A 391 -6.58 -6.84 -5.05
N PRO A 392 -7.84 -6.84 -5.53
CA PRO A 392 -8.87 -7.80 -5.11
C PRO A 392 -8.47 -9.26 -5.35
N ALA A 393 -7.90 -9.57 -6.51
CA ALA A 393 -7.47 -10.93 -6.85
C ALA A 393 -6.38 -11.46 -5.91
N GLN A 394 -5.50 -10.56 -5.41
CA GLN A 394 -4.50 -10.94 -4.42
C GLN A 394 -5.09 -11.04 -3.04
N THR A 395 -6.02 -10.17 -2.71
CA THR A 395 -6.71 -10.18 -1.42
C THR A 395 -7.41 -11.49 -1.18
N GLU A 396 -8.10 -12.02 -2.19
CA GLU A 396 -8.76 -13.32 -2.11
C GLU A 396 -7.77 -14.45 -1.82
N LYS A 397 -6.62 -14.49 -2.51
CA LYS A 397 -5.56 -15.48 -2.25
C LYS A 397 -5.00 -15.37 -0.83
N ILE A 398 -4.75 -14.15 -0.36
CA ILE A 398 -4.20 -13.88 0.96
C ILE A 398 -5.18 -14.31 2.05
N TYR A 399 -6.44 -13.92 1.91
CA TYR A 399 -7.47 -14.27 2.88
C TYR A 399 -7.80 -15.76 2.86
N GLY A 400 -7.76 -16.38 1.66
CA GLY A 400 -7.84 -17.84 1.52
C GLY A 400 -6.71 -18.55 2.28
N LYS A 401 -5.48 -18.04 2.19
CA LYS A 401 -4.33 -18.55 2.97
C LYS A 401 -4.50 -18.30 4.48
N ALA A 402 -4.97 -17.12 4.88
CA ALA A 402 -5.27 -16.84 6.28
C ALA A 402 -6.27 -17.85 6.87
N LEU A 403 -7.34 -18.14 6.12
CA LEU A 403 -8.35 -19.13 6.50
C LEU A 403 -7.78 -20.56 6.56
N GLU A 404 -6.95 -20.95 5.57
CA GLU A 404 -6.26 -22.24 5.53
C GLU A 404 -5.39 -22.43 6.79
N TYR A 405 -4.63 -21.41 7.15
CA TYR A 405 -3.72 -21.47 8.30
C TYR A 405 -4.41 -21.32 9.66
N ALA A 406 -5.54 -20.65 9.69
CA ALA A 406 -6.40 -20.66 10.88
C ALA A 406 -6.92 -22.07 11.18
N ALA A 407 -7.00 -22.94 10.15
CA ALA A 407 -7.38 -24.36 10.23
C ALA A 407 -8.65 -24.57 11.08
N LEU A 408 -9.69 -23.79 10.76
CA LEU A 408 -10.94 -23.75 11.51
C LEU A 408 -11.83 -24.95 11.16
N THR A 409 -12.46 -25.54 12.19
CA THR A 409 -13.34 -26.73 12.10
C THR A 409 -14.81 -26.42 12.41
N GLY A 410 -15.11 -25.20 12.87
CA GLY A 410 -16.44 -24.77 13.30
C GLY A 410 -16.60 -24.66 14.81
N GLU A 411 -15.59 -25.05 15.58
CA GLU A 411 -15.62 -25.01 17.05
C GLU A 411 -14.78 -23.90 17.65
N GLU A 412 -13.97 -23.24 16.83
CA GLU A 412 -12.98 -22.28 17.28
C GLU A 412 -13.56 -20.89 17.53
N THR A 413 -13.06 -20.26 18.60
CA THR A 413 -13.19 -18.82 18.88
C THR A 413 -11.98 -18.08 18.37
N VAL A 414 -12.22 -17.02 17.58
CA VAL A 414 -11.19 -16.25 16.89
C VAL A 414 -11.23 -14.79 17.34
N TRP A 415 -10.05 -14.17 17.60
CA TRP A 415 -9.88 -12.74 17.64
C TRP A 415 -9.21 -12.25 16.35
N ASP A 416 -9.80 -11.27 15.68
CA ASP A 416 -9.23 -10.55 14.54
C ASP A 416 -8.91 -9.12 14.97
N CYS A 417 -7.66 -8.89 15.33
CA CYS A 417 -7.17 -7.57 15.72
C CYS A 417 -6.83 -6.76 14.47
N TYR A 418 -7.25 -5.49 14.44
CA TYR A 418 -7.14 -4.58 13.30
C TYR A 418 -8.07 -4.97 12.14
N CYS A 419 -9.32 -5.29 12.43
CA CYS A 419 -10.26 -5.91 11.48
C CYS A 419 -10.74 -4.97 10.35
N GLY A 420 -10.56 -3.64 10.47
CA GLY A 420 -11.05 -2.68 9.48
C GLY A 420 -12.56 -2.78 9.28
N ILE A 421 -13.01 -2.91 8.03
CA ILE A 421 -14.43 -3.13 7.68
C ILE A 421 -14.86 -4.60 7.79
N GLY A 422 -14.08 -5.43 8.50
CA GLY A 422 -14.37 -6.83 8.77
C GLY A 422 -13.97 -7.80 7.67
N THR A 423 -13.07 -7.43 6.75
CA THR A 423 -12.75 -8.28 5.59
C THR A 423 -12.17 -9.64 6.00
N ILE A 424 -11.14 -9.69 6.85
CA ILE A 424 -10.56 -10.96 7.35
C ILE A 424 -11.53 -11.62 8.34
N SER A 425 -12.13 -10.83 9.24
CA SER A 425 -13.10 -11.35 10.22
C SER A 425 -14.21 -12.17 9.56
N LEU A 426 -14.80 -11.68 8.46
CA LEU A 426 -15.88 -12.36 7.76
C LEU A 426 -15.39 -13.60 7.00
N PHE A 427 -14.16 -13.59 6.48
CA PHE A 427 -13.54 -14.80 5.93
C PHE A 427 -13.41 -15.90 6.99
N LEU A 428 -12.92 -15.55 8.17
CA LEU A 428 -12.79 -16.48 9.29
C LEU A 428 -14.15 -16.94 9.81
N ALA A 429 -15.14 -16.04 9.88
CA ALA A 429 -16.48 -16.32 10.38
C ALA A 429 -17.24 -17.38 9.56
N GLN A 430 -16.87 -17.61 8.29
CA GLN A 430 -17.45 -18.68 7.48
C GLN A 430 -17.21 -20.08 8.06
N LYS A 431 -16.14 -20.25 8.87
CA LYS A 431 -15.71 -21.55 9.41
C LYS A 431 -15.41 -21.51 10.91
N ALA A 432 -15.55 -20.38 11.58
CA ALA A 432 -15.37 -20.25 13.01
C ALA A 432 -16.69 -20.45 13.76
N LYS A 433 -16.63 -20.84 15.02
CA LYS A 433 -17.76 -20.80 15.94
C LYS A 433 -18.14 -19.38 16.29
N GLN A 434 -17.13 -18.55 16.60
CA GLN A 434 -17.29 -17.14 16.97
C GLN A 434 -16.07 -16.34 16.54
N VAL A 435 -16.28 -15.13 16.00
CA VAL A 435 -15.22 -14.20 15.66
C VAL A 435 -15.45 -12.87 16.37
N TYR A 436 -14.42 -12.39 17.06
CA TYR A 436 -14.34 -11.07 17.66
C TYR A 436 -13.45 -10.18 16.81
N GLY A 437 -13.99 -9.09 16.28
CA GLY A 437 -13.25 -8.10 15.47
C GLY A 437 -12.95 -6.84 16.28
N LEU A 438 -11.76 -6.30 16.15
CA LEU A 438 -11.32 -5.11 16.86
C LEU A 438 -10.69 -4.10 15.90
N GLU A 439 -11.15 -2.84 15.97
CA GLU A 439 -10.67 -1.75 15.10
C GLU A 439 -10.80 -0.40 15.83
N ILE A 440 -9.81 0.45 15.66
CA ILE A 440 -9.78 1.77 16.31
C ILE A 440 -10.75 2.78 15.70
N VAL A 441 -11.13 2.60 14.42
CA VAL A 441 -11.97 3.53 13.67
C VAL A 441 -13.45 3.15 13.82
N PRO A 442 -14.28 3.96 14.52
CA PRO A 442 -15.70 3.63 14.77
C PRO A 442 -16.51 3.40 13.49
N GLU A 443 -16.28 4.20 12.45
CA GLU A 443 -16.98 4.09 11.16
C GLU A 443 -16.64 2.77 10.43
N ALA A 444 -15.43 2.26 10.61
CA ALA A 444 -15.04 0.97 10.06
C ALA A 444 -15.77 -0.18 10.76
N ILE A 445 -15.94 -0.12 12.08
CA ILE A 445 -16.73 -1.08 12.86
C ILE A 445 -18.20 -1.08 12.44
N GLU A 446 -18.80 0.09 12.23
CA GLU A 446 -20.16 0.18 11.71
C GLU A 446 -20.30 -0.47 10.33
N ASN A 447 -19.30 -0.29 9.48
CA ASN A 447 -19.26 -0.98 8.17
C ASN A 447 -19.05 -2.49 8.33
N ALA A 448 -18.21 -2.95 9.28
CA ALA A 448 -17.99 -4.36 9.56
C ALA A 448 -19.30 -5.06 9.98
N LYS A 449 -20.08 -4.45 10.88
CA LYS A 449 -21.39 -4.94 11.30
C LYS A 449 -22.37 -5.06 10.14
N LYS A 450 -22.46 -4.01 9.30
CA LYS A 450 -23.31 -4.02 8.10
C LYS A 450 -22.87 -5.10 7.09
N ASN A 451 -21.56 -5.27 6.91
CA ASN A 451 -21.03 -6.32 6.03
C ASN A 451 -21.31 -7.71 6.59
N ALA A 452 -21.22 -7.93 7.91
CA ALA A 452 -21.60 -9.19 8.55
C ALA A 452 -23.08 -9.52 8.34
N GLU A 453 -23.96 -8.56 8.63
CA GLU A 453 -25.41 -8.70 8.41
C GLU A 453 -25.73 -9.00 6.94
N LYS A 454 -25.13 -8.27 6.01
CA LYS A 454 -25.28 -8.43 4.56
C LYS A 454 -24.92 -9.85 4.08
N ASN A 455 -23.92 -10.48 4.69
CA ASN A 455 -23.46 -11.82 4.37
C ASN A 455 -24.14 -12.92 5.24
N GLY A 456 -25.07 -12.56 6.12
CA GLY A 456 -25.76 -13.49 7.00
C GLY A 456 -24.85 -14.14 8.04
N LEU A 457 -23.74 -13.51 8.40
CA LEU A 457 -22.77 -13.99 9.39
C LEU A 457 -23.12 -13.42 10.77
N HIS A 458 -23.81 -14.21 11.60
CA HIS A 458 -24.29 -13.81 12.93
C HIS A 458 -23.36 -14.23 14.07
N ASN A 459 -22.28 -14.93 13.75
CA ASN A 459 -21.23 -15.38 14.67
C ASN A 459 -20.07 -14.38 14.73
N THR A 460 -20.35 -13.10 14.62
CA THR A 460 -19.36 -12.01 14.69
C THR A 460 -19.76 -10.98 15.73
N GLU A 461 -18.79 -10.47 16.46
CA GLU A 461 -18.94 -9.36 17.38
C GLU A 461 -17.79 -8.36 17.18
N PHE A 462 -18.09 -7.05 17.17
CA PHE A 462 -17.11 -6.04 16.82
C PHE A 462 -16.97 -4.98 17.91
N TYR A 463 -15.72 -4.67 18.26
CA TYR A 463 -15.33 -3.71 19.30
C TYR A 463 -14.58 -2.51 18.69
N VAL A 464 -14.87 -1.31 19.19
CA VAL A 464 -14.16 -0.08 18.83
C VAL A 464 -13.08 0.20 19.86
N GLY A 465 -11.84 0.32 19.42
CA GLY A 465 -10.71 0.75 20.26
C GLY A 465 -9.37 0.31 19.72
N ALA A 466 -8.30 0.76 20.38
CA ALA A 466 -6.95 0.33 20.05
C ALA A 466 -6.69 -1.09 20.54
N ALA A 467 -6.01 -1.92 19.73
CA ALA A 467 -5.74 -3.32 20.09
C ALA A 467 -4.90 -3.44 21.36
N GLU A 468 -3.97 -2.53 21.55
CA GLU A 468 -3.11 -2.40 22.73
C GLU A 468 -3.84 -2.01 24.02
N GLU A 469 -5.09 -1.55 23.92
CA GLU A 469 -5.93 -1.18 25.06
C GLU A 469 -7.05 -2.18 25.30
N VAL A 470 -7.83 -2.49 24.25
CA VAL A 470 -9.06 -3.30 24.38
C VAL A 470 -8.74 -4.77 24.63
N LEU A 471 -7.74 -5.35 23.95
CA LEU A 471 -7.44 -6.77 24.12
C LEU A 471 -6.91 -7.08 25.52
N PRO A 472 -5.96 -6.33 26.11
CA PRO A 472 -5.56 -6.50 27.51
C PRO A 472 -6.72 -6.31 28.50
N GLU A 473 -7.57 -5.28 28.30
CA GLU A 473 -8.72 -5.03 29.17
C GLU A 473 -9.74 -6.19 29.13
N TRP A 474 -9.99 -6.72 27.95
CA TRP A 474 -10.85 -7.89 27.77
C TRP A 474 -10.27 -9.11 28.52
N VAL A 475 -8.97 -9.40 28.37
CA VAL A 475 -8.27 -10.49 29.08
C VAL A 475 -8.42 -10.34 30.59
N GLU A 476 -8.16 -9.14 31.11
CA GLU A 476 -8.30 -8.87 32.54
C GLU A 476 -9.76 -8.97 33.02
N GLY A 477 -10.73 -8.59 32.18
CA GLY A 477 -12.15 -8.79 32.45
C GLY A 477 -12.50 -10.28 32.62
N GLN A 478 -12.02 -11.13 31.71
CA GLN A 478 -12.25 -12.57 31.77
C GLN A 478 -11.61 -13.20 33.03
N LYS A 479 -10.41 -12.77 33.43
CA LYS A 479 -9.75 -13.19 34.67
C LYS A 479 -10.55 -12.82 35.91
N ARG A 480 -11.12 -11.60 35.96
CA ARG A 480 -11.98 -11.15 37.08
C ARG A 480 -13.26 -11.99 37.20
N GLU A 481 -13.75 -12.52 36.09
CA GLU A 481 -14.86 -13.44 36.04
C GLU A 481 -14.47 -14.88 36.46
N GLY A 482 -13.21 -15.13 36.76
CA GLY A 482 -12.68 -16.43 37.15
C GLY A 482 -12.50 -17.42 36.01
N LYS A 483 -12.48 -16.94 34.77
CA LYS A 483 -12.28 -17.78 33.57
C LYS A 483 -10.79 -18.07 33.34
N ASP A 484 -10.51 -19.26 32.84
CA ASP A 484 -9.18 -19.63 32.37
C ASP A 484 -8.96 -19.05 30.97
N VAL A 485 -8.27 -17.93 30.90
CA VAL A 485 -8.06 -17.14 29.65
C VAL A 485 -7.30 -17.93 28.59
N GLY A 486 -6.43 -18.86 28.98
CA GLY A 486 -5.64 -19.69 28.06
C GLY A 486 -6.45 -20.65 27.20
N ASN A 487 -7.76 -20.81 27.51
CA ASN A 487 -8.69 -21.69 26.79
C ASN A 487 -9.90 -20.97 26.17
N LEU A 488 -9.89 -19.64 26.16
CA LEU A 488 -11.02 -18.85 25.65
C LEU A 488 -10.93 -18.55 24.17
N VAL A 489 -9.71 -18.49 23.61
CA VAL A 489 -9.44 -18.10 22.23
C VAL A 489 -8.53 -19.14 21.58
N ASP A 490 -8.99 -19.71 20.49
CA ASP A 490 -8.24 -20.73 19.76
C ASP A 490 -7.30 -20.14 18.71
N VAL A 491 -7.71 -19.05 18.06
CA VAL A 491 -6.94 -18.42 17.00
C VAL A 491 -6.95 -16.90 17.17
N VAL A 492 -5.79 -16.26 16.96
CA VAL A 492 -5.67 -14.81 16.86
C VAL A 492 -5.18 -14.44 15.46
N SER A 493 -5.93 -13.59 14.76
CA SER A 493 -5.56 -12.96 13.50
C SER A 493 -5.03 -11.55 13.78
N LEU A 494 -3.89 -11.22 13.19
CA LEU A 494 -3.23 -9.91 13.32
C LEU A 494 -2.96 -9.34 11.92
N ASP A 495 -3.51 -8.17 11.59
CA ASP A 495 -3.19 -7.38 10.37
C ASP A 495 -2.85 -5.93 10.76
N PRO A 496 -1.77 -5.72 11.54
CA PRO A 496 -1.44 -4.41 12.08
C PRO A 496 -0.95 -3.44 11.01
N PRO A 497 -0.93 -2.12 11.31
CA PRO A 497 -0.29 -1.12 10.49
C PRO A 497 1.23 -1.39 10.36
N ARG A 498 1.92 -0.65 9.49
CA ARG A 498 3.36 -0.82 9.21
C ARG A 498 4.29 -0.86 10.42
N LYS A 499 3.93 -0.18 11.50
CA LYS A 499 4.71 -0.21 12.75
C LYS A 499 4.69 -1.57 13.45
N GLY A 500 3.84 -2.50 13.03
CA GLY A 500 3.56 -3.77 13.70
C GLY A 500 2.65 -3.59 14.90
N CYS A 501 2.53 -4.64 15.71
CA CYS A 501 1.77 -4.61 16.95
C CYS A 501 2.53 -3.89 18.06
N ASP A 502 1.76 -3.31 19.00
CA ASP A 502 2.29 -2.82 20.28
C ASP A 502 2.59 -4.00 21.23
N GLU A 503 3.57 -3.81 22.14
CA GLU A 503 3.95 -4.85 23.10
C GLU A 503 2.79 -5.26 24.03
N ALA A 504 1.90 -4.32 24.37
CA ALA A 504 0.73 -4.64 25.22
C ALA A 504 -0.24 -5.59 24.49
N CYS A 505 -0.45 -5.37 23.19
CA CYS A 505 -1.25 -6.28 22.35
C CYS A 505 -0.59 -7.68 22.27
N LEU A 506 0.73 -7.74 21.98
CA LEU A 506 1.45 -9.02 21.90
C LEU A 506 1.47 -9.76 23.23
N SER A 507 1.61 -9.05 24.36
CA SER A 507 1.54 -9.64 25.70
C SER A 507 0.17 -10.27 25.97
N ALA A 508 -0.91 -9.57 25.62
CA ALA A 508 -2.26 -10.09 25.77
C ALA A 508 -2.49 -11.33 24.89
N VAL A 509 -1.93 -11.34 23.67
CA VAL A 509 -1.97 -12.52 22.79
C VAL A 509 -1.23 -13.71 23.42
N LEU A 510 -0.08 -13.48 24.07
CA LEU A 510 0.63 -14.53 24.79
C LEU A 510 -0.15 -15.06 25.99
N GLU A 511 -0.85 -14.20 26.75
CA GLU A 511 -1.69 -14.61 27.86
C GLU A 511 -2.90 -15.45 27.42
N LEU A 512 -3.51 -15.12 26.28
CA LEU A 512 -4.57 -15.92 25.68
C LEU A 512 -4.09 -17.31 25.25
N SER A 513 -2.80 -17.48 25.06
CA SER A 513 -2.17 -18.74 24.66
C SER A 513 -2.89 -19.47 23.50
N PRO A 514 -3.25 -18.77 22.40
CA PRO A 514 -4.04 -19.37 21.34
C PRO A 514 -3.28 -20.53 20.68
N LYS A 515 -4.01 -21.50 20.16
CA LYS A 515 -3.44 -22.63 19.41
C LYS A 515 -2.69 -22.16 18.17
N ARG A 516 -3.17 -21.05 17.55
CA ARG A 516 -2.60 -20.48 16.31
C ARG A 516 -2.65 -18.96 16.33
N ILE A 517 -1.63 -18.36 15.76
CA ILE A 517 -1.58 -16.93 15.45
C ILE A 517 -1.39 -16.80 13.94
N VAL A 518 -2.36 -16.17 13.27
CA VAL A 518 -2.27 -15.82 11.84
C VAL A 518 -1.88 -14.36 11.74
N TYR A 519 -0.65 -14.08 11.29
CA TYR A 519 -0.14 -12.73 11.19
C TYR A 519 -0.01 -12.31 9.72
N VAL A 520 -0.76 -11.30 9.31
CA VAL A 520 -0.68 -10.62 8.01
C VAL A 520 0.15 -9.36 8.18
N SER A 521 1.13 -9.10 7.34
CA SER A 521 1.99 -7.92 7.48
C SER A 521 2.37 -7.29 6.15
N CYS A 522 2.35 -5.97 6.11
CA CYS A 522 2.86 -5.17 5.00
C CYS A 522 4.31 -4.69 5.19
N ASP A 523 4.97 -5.06 6.31
CA ASP A 523 6.35 -4.68 6.63
C ASP A 523 7.12 -5.85 7.23
N THR A 524 8.22 -6.24 6.57
CA THR A 524 9.00 -7.42 6.98
C THR A 524 9.80 -7.21 8.24
N GLY A 525 10.20 -5.97 8.52
CA GLY A 525 11.00 -5.63 9.70
C GLY A 525 10.18 -5.67 10.98
N SER A 526 8.99 -5.05 10.97
CA SER A 526 8.06 -5.09 12.10
C SER A 526 7.53 -6.50 12.33
N LEU A 527 7.21 -7.24 11.28
CA LEU A 527 6.82 -8.64 11.37
C LEU A 527 7.90 -9.48 12.09
N ALA A 528 9.16 -9.36 11.66
CA ALA A 528 10.25 -10.14 12.24
C ALA A 528 10.52 -9.75 13.71
N ARG A 529 10.34 -8.47 14.08
CA ARG A 529 10.39 -7.99 15.47
C ARG A 529 9.29 -8.63 16.32
N ASP A 530 8.06 -8.59 15.83
CA ASP A 530 6.90 -9.10 16.56
C ASP A 530 6.96 -10.62 16.73
N ILE A 531 7.44 -11.35 15.72
CA ILE A 531 7.69 -12.79 15.80
C ILE A 531 8.74 -13.09 16.87
N LYS A 532 9.82 -12.29 16.92
CA LYS A 532 10.83 -12.47 17.97
C LYS A 532 10.21 -12.34 19.35
N TYR A 533 9.40 -11.30 19.57
CA TYR A 533 8.69 -11.11 20.84
C TYR A 533 7.79 -12.29 21.19
N LEU A 534 6.97 -12.75 20.25
CA LEU A 534 6.05 -13.89 20.45
C LEU A 534 6.77 -15.22 20.69
N ARG A 535 8.03 -15.36 20.27
CA ARG A 535 8.85 -16.57 20.50
C ARG A 535 9.57 -16.56 21.84
N GLU A 536 9.94 -15.37 22.33
CA GLU A 536 10.68 -15.20 23.60
C GLU A 536 9.73 -15.24 24.81
N GLY A 537 8.45 -14.92 24.65
CA GLY A 537 7.37 -15.03 25.64
C GLY A 537 6.62 -16.36 25.53
#